data_54f3bd151b19f989bf3c043805e56d04
#
_entry.id   54f3bd151b19f989bf3c043805e56d04
#
_cell.length_a   1.000
_cell.length_b   1.000
_cell.length_c   1.000
_cell.angle_alpha   90.00
_cell.angle_beta   90.00
_cell.angle_gamma   90.00
#
_symmetry.space_group_name_H-M   'P 1'
#
loop_
_entity.id
_entity.type
_entity.pdbx_description
1 polymer ?
#
loop_
_entity_poly.entity_id
_entity_poly.type
_entity_poly.pdbx_seq_one_letter_code
_entity_poly.pdbx_strand_id
1 'polypeptide(L)'
;RSSDLSKEKKRGCIVVIETFKAFVIDKDESGKVTPTFKQLSPTDLPKGDVLIKVHYSGINYKDALATQDHNAVVKSYPMIPGIDLAGTIVESEAPGFEKGEQVIVTSYDLGVSHYGGFSEYARVKSEWIIKLPDTLTLEESMIYGTAGYTAGLAIERLEKVGMNIEDGPVLVRGASGGVGTLAVLMLNELGYKVIASTGKQDVSDQLLELGAKEVIDRLPVE
;
A
#
# COMPACT_ATOMS: atom_id res chain seq x y z
N ARG A 1 -26.03 8.38 -54.73
CA ARG A 1 -24.80 9.14 -54.45
C ARG A 1 -24.48 9.02 -52.99
N SER A 2 -23.56 8.19 -52.74
CA SER A 2 -22.94 7.63 -51.56
C SER A 2 -22.31 8.74 -50.70
N SER A 3 -22.74 8.90 -49.53
CA SER A 3 -22.15 8.74 -48.18
C SER A 3 -20.65 8.69 -48.10
N ASP A 4 -20.07 9.71 -47.50
CA ASP A 4 -18.71 9.64 -46.94
C ASP A 4 -18.78 10.14 -45.47
N LEU A 5 -19.18 9.24 -44.61
CA LEU A 5 -19.23 9.39 -43.15
C LEU A 5 -18.45 8.25 -42.51
N SER A 6 -17.15 8.28 -42.64
CA SER A 6 -16.34 7.41 -41.80
C SER A 6 -14.88 7.87 -41.84
N LYS A 7 -14.47 8.59 -40.80
CA LYS A 7 -13.11 8.65 -40.23
C LYS A 7 -12.97 9.84 -39.28
N GLU A 8 -13.79 9.92 -38.29
CA GLU A 8 -13.35 10.58 -37.05
C GLU A 8 -12.35 9.66 -36.35
N LYS A 9 -11.10 9.83 -36.69
CA LYS A 9 -10.00 9.39 -35.82
C LYS A 9 -10.17 10.12 -34.49
N LYS A 10 -10.59 9.42 -33.45
CA LYS A 10 -10.40 9.85 -32.06
C LYS A 10 -8.92 10.13 -31.85
N ARG A 11 -8.49 11.37 -32.03
CA ARG A 11 -7.21 11.86 -31.51
C ARG A 11 -7.35 11.79 -30.00
N GLY A 12 -6.74 10.78 -29.39
CA GLY A 12 -6.63 10.68 -27.94
C GLY A 12 -6.04 11.99 -27.42
N CYS A 13 -6.74 12.65 -26.52
CA CYS A 13 -6.25 13.85 -25.85
C CYS A 13 -5.00 13.41 -25.07
N ILE A 14 -3.82 13.82 -25.52
CA ILE A 14 -2.57 13.63 -24.77
C ILE A 14 -2.70 14.57 -23.57
N VAL A 15 -2.98 14.03 -22.40
CA VAL A 15 -2.95 14.81 -21.15
C VAL A 15 -1.48 15.08 -20.86
N VAL A 16 -1.04 16.30 -21.13
CA VAL A 16 0.31 16.73 -20.73
C VAL A 16 0.26 17.05 -19.25
N ILE A 17 0.95 16.26 -18.44
CA ILE A 17 1.13 16.52 -17.00
C ILE A 17 2.28 17.51 -16.90
N GLU A 18 1.98 18.77 -16.61
CA GLU A 18 3.00 19.80 -16.43
C GLU A 18 3.62 19.69 -15.03
N THR A 19 2.79 19.74 -14.00
CA THR A 19 3.19 19.60 -12.60
C THR A 19 2.14 18.85 -11.80
N PHE A 20 2.54 18.33 -10.64
CA PHE A 20 1.67 17.62 -9.70
C PHE A 20 2.16 17.81 -8.26
N LYS A 21 1.27 17.62 -7.29
CA LYS A 21 1.56 17.78 -5.88
C LYS A 21 2.10 16.49 -5.27
N ALA A 22 3.16 16.62 -4.46
CA ALA A 22 3.75 15.52 -3.71
C ALA A 22 4.09 15.94 -2.27
N PHE A 23 3.99 15.01 -1.32
CA PHE A 23 4.50 15.16 0.03
C PHE A 23 5.95 14.68 0.06
N VAL A 24 6.87 15.63 0.16
CA VAL A 24 8.31 15.38 0.07
C VAL A 24 8.95 15.56 1.43
N ILE A 25 9.83 14.67 1.80
CA ILE A 25 10.69 14.81 2.97
C ILE A 25 12.11 15.13 2.53
N ASP A 26 12.65 16.19 3.07
CA ASP A 26 14.04 16.61 2.88
C ASP A 26 14.82 16.38 4.17
N LYS A 27 16.14 16.26 4.06
CA LYS A 27 17.05 16.18 5.20
C LYS A 27 18.15 17.19 5.04
N ASP A 28 18.34 18.05 6.02
CA ASP A 28 19.40 19.04 6.01
C ASP A 28 20.74 18.49 6.52
N GLU A 29 21.79 19.32 6.49
CA GLU A 29 23.14 18.96 6.94
C GLU A 29 23.20 18.63 8.43
N SER A 30 22.27 19.14 9.24
CA SER A 30 22.16 18.81 10.67
C SER A 30 21.51 17.46 10.93
N GLY A 31 20.95 16.84 9.89
CA GLY A 31 20.23 15.57 9.97
C GLY A 31 18.74 15.72 10.29
N LYS A 32 18.22 16.95 10.35
CA LYS A 32 16.81 17.23 10.58
C LYS A 32 15.98 16.92 9.34
N VAL A 33 14.92 16.17 9.53
CA VAL A 33 13.96 15.82 8.48
C VAL A 33 12.81 16.82 8.46
N THR A 34 12.52 17.37 7.29
CA THR A 34 11.46 18.36 7.13
C THR A 34 10.47 17.90 6.04
N PRO A 35 9.23 17.53 6.43
CA PRO A 35 8.18 17.21 5.47
C PRO A 35 7.55 18.49 4.90
N THR A 36 7.38 18.54 3.57
CA THR A 36 6.75 19.66 2.87
C THR A 36 5.94 19.19 1.66
N PHE A 37 4.91 19.93 1.29
CA PHE A 37 4.25 19.74 -0.01
C PHE A 37 5.00 20.52 -1.08
N LYS A 38 5.37 19.84 -2.18
CA LYS A 38 6.05 20.45 -3.34
C LYS A 38 5.26 20.22 -4.61
N GLN A 39 5.44 21.12 -5.57
CA GLN A 39 5.06 20.88 -6.97
C GLN A 39 6.26 20.26 -7.68
N LEU A 40 6.03 19.10 -8.28
CA LEU A 40 7.01 18.34 -9.05
C LEU A 40 6.53 18.19 -10.49
N SER A 41 7.44 17.85 -11.39
CA SER A 41 7.13 17.45 -12.77
C SER A 41 7.38 15.94 -12.95
N PRO A 42 6.84 15.32 -14.00
CA PRO A 42 7.12 13.89 -14.29
C PRO A 42 8.61 13.57 -14.49
N THR A 43 9.43 14.58 -14.82
CA THR A 43 10.88 14.44 -14.98
C THR A 43 11.63 14.38 -13.64
N ASP A 44 11.00 14.80 -12.54
CA ASP A 44 11.57 14.71 -11.19
C ASP A 44 11.37 13.31 -10.57
N LEU A 45 10.50 12.49 -11.19
CA LEU A 45 10.25 11.13 -10.72
C LEU A 45 11.44 10.21 -11.02
N PRO A 46 11.71 9.22 -10.15
CA PRO A 46 12.77 8.25 -10.38
C PRO A 46 12.49 7.38 -11.61
N LYS A 47 13.51 6.63 -12.04
CA LYS A 47 13.38 5.71 -13.17
C LYS A 47 12.37 4.61 -12.90
N GLY A 48 11.56 4.30 -13.89
CA GLY A 48 10.55 3.26 -13.91
C GLY A 48 9.88 3.25 -15.26
N ASP A 49 9.28 2.14 -15.62
CA ASP A 49 8.69 1.88 -16.92
C ASP A 49 7.16 2.07 -16.97
N VAL A 50 6.55 2.37 -15.81
CA VAL A 50 5.12 2.66 -15.73
C VAL A 50 4.86 3.92 -14.89
N LEU A 51 4.09 4.86 -15.42
CA LEU A 51 3.61 6.06 -14.74
C LEU A 51 2.16 5.85 -14.33
N ILE A 52 1.89 6.00 -13.03
CA ILE A 52 0.58 5.79 -12.41
C ILE A 52 0.07 7.13 -11.89
N LYS A 53 -1.20 7.46 -12.20
CA LYS A 53 -1.95 8.47 -11.48
C LYS A 53 -2.46 7.83 -10.19
N VAL A 54 -1.95 8.28 -9.06
CA VAL A 54 -2.32 7.75 -7.75
C VAL A 54 -3.69 8.29 -7.35
N HIS A 55 -4.58 7.39 -6.94
CA HIS A 55 -5.91 7.74 -6.43
C HIS A 55 -5.97 7.57 -4.91
N TYR A 56 -5.34 6.51 -4.40
CA TYR A 56 -5.29 6.18 -2.98
C TYR A 56 -3.89 5.69 -2.60
N SER A 57 -3.49 5.98 -1.37
CA SER A 57 -2.30 5.42 -0.72
C SER A 57 -2.64 5.19 0.74
N GLY A 58 -2.30 4.03 1.28
CA GLY A 58 -2.47 3.73 2.69
C GLY A 58 -1.51 4.54 3.56
N ILE A 59 -1.81 4.64 4.85
CA ILE A 59 -0.89 5.22 5.85
C ILE A 59 -0.38 4.08 6.72
N ASN A 60 0.91 3.81 6.63
CA ASN A 60 1.56 2.75 7.36
C ASN A 60 2.50 3.33 8.44
N TYR A 61 2.76 2.56 9.50
CA TYR A 61 3.70 2.96 10.54
C TYR A 61 5.09 3.32 9.98
N LYS A 62 5.52 2.63 8.93
CA LYS A 62 6.77 2.90 8.22
C LYS A 62 6.80 4.30 7.59
N ASP A 63 5.67 4.78 7.06
CA ASP A 63 5.57 6.13 6.49
C ASP A 63 5.72 7.20 7.58
N ALA A 64 5.13 6.97 8.76
CA ALA A 64 5.32 7.85 9.91
C ALA A 64 6.78 7.85 10.40
N LEU A 65 7.44 6.70 10.44
CA LEU A 65 8.86 6.62 10.77
C LEU A 65 9.72 7.39 9.77
N ALA A 66 9.39 7.37 8.47
CA ALA A 66 10.13 8.07 7.43
C ALA A 66 10.24 9.59 7.68
N THR A 67 9.29 10.17 8.42
CA THR A 67 9.27 11.60 8.75
C THR A 67 10.11 11.98 9.99
N GLN A 68 10.72 11.00 10.66
CA GLN A 68 11.52 11.25 11.87
C GLN A 68 12.99 11.54 11.55
N ASP A 69 13.66 12.36 12.36
CA ASP A 69 15.04 12.82 12.14
C ASP A 69 16.06 11.67 12.08
N HIS A 70 15.89 10.64 12.90
CA HIS A 70 16.83 9.51 13.03
C HIS A 70 16.23 8.19 12.57
N ASN A 71 15.42 8.23 11.49
CA ASN A 71 14.83 7.02 10.97
C ASN A 71 15.84 6.16 10.20
N ALA A 72 15.63 4.84 10.24
CA ALA A 72 16.38 3.86 9.46
C ALA A 72 15.63 3.42 8.17
N VAL A 73 14.47 4.03 7.90
CA VAL A 73 13.59 3.65 6.79
C VAL A 73 14.07 4.22 5.48
N VAL A 74 14.29 5.56 5.44
CA VAL A 74 14.66 6.28 4.22
C VAL A 74 16.15 6.18 3.98
N LYS A 75 16.54 5.71 2.81
CA LYS A 75 17.94 5.49 2.44
C LYS A 75 18.58 6.71 1.76
N SER A 76 17.77 7.56 1.13
CA SER A 76 18.25 8.76 0.44
C SER A 76 17.19 9.86 0.46
N TYR A 77 17.63 11.12 0.46
CA TYR A 77 16.79 12.31 0.43
C TYR A 77 17.12 13.16 -0.80
N PRO A 78 16.14 13.92 -1.38
CA PRO A 78 14.74 13.97 -0.96
C PRO A 78 14.00 12.67 -1.21
N MET A 79 12.90 12.42 -0.46
CA MET A 79 12.08 11.22 -0.62
C MET A 79 10.58 11.58 -0.57
N ILE A 80 9.77 10.84 -1.32
CA ILE A 80 8.31 10.82 -1.21
C ILE A 80 7.93 9.53 -0.47
N PRO A 81 7.39 9.60 0.76
CA PRO A 81 6.91 8.42 1.48
C PRO A 81 5.67 7.78 0.83
N GLY A 82 5.12 6.77 1.46
CA GLY A 82 3.97 5.99 0.99
C GLY A 82 4.43 4.66 0.39
N ILE A 83 4.43 3.61 1.22
CA ILE A 83 4.92 2.27 0.84
C ILE A 83 3.92 1.44 0.06
N ASP A 84 2.75 1.99 -0.20
CA ASP A 84 1.72 1.41 -1.06
C ASP A 84 0.95 2.49 -1.80
N LEU A 85 0.34 2.12 -2.92
CA LEU A 85 -0.55 2.97 -3.70
C LEU A 85 -1.51 2.13 -4.55
N ALA A 86 -2.63 2.74 -4.90
CA ALA A 86 -3.55 2.25 -5.91
C ALA A 86 -3.89 3.39 -6.89
N GLY A 87 -3.94 3.09 -8.17
CA GLY A 87 -4.16 4.11 -9.17
C GLY A 87 -4.40 3.57 -10.57
N THR A 88 -4.34 4.46 -11.53
CA THR A 88 -4.58 4.16 -12.95
C THR A 88 -3.31 4.44 -13.76
N ILE A 89 -2.92 3.53 -14.62
CA ILE A 89 -1.78 3.69 -15.53
C ILE A 89 -2.08 4.83 -16.52
N VAL A 90 -1.18 5.79 -16.62
CA VAL A 90 -1.26 6.90 -17.59
C VAL A 90 -0.27 6.76 -18.72
N GLU A 91 0.90 6.14 -18.46
CA GLU A 91 1.94 5.78 -19.45
C GLU A 91 2.57 4.45 -19.06
N SER A 92 2.88 3.61 -20.02
CA SER A 92 3.62 2.36 -19.82
C SER A 92 4.53 2.06 -21.00
N GLU A 93 5.76 1.68 -20.70
CA GLU A 93 6.72 1.07 -21.64
C GLU A 93 6.81 -0.44 -21.43
N ALA A 94 6.16 -0.96 -20.39
CA ALA A 94 6.24 -2.36 -19.99
C ALA A 94 5.21 -3.23 -20.74
N PRO A 95 5.62 -4.40 -21.25
CA PRO A 95 4.68 -5.37 -21.82
C PRO A 95 3.65 -5.83 -20.76
N GLY A 96 2.39 -5.92 -21.18
CA GLY A 96 1.29 -6.44 -20.32
C GLY A 96 0.66 -5.41 -19.41
N PHE A 97 1.09 -4.15 -19.43
CA PHE A 97 0.49 -3.04 -18.71
C PHE A 97 0.10 -1.92 -19.69
N GLU A 98 -1.18 -1.58 -19.72
CA GLU A 98 -1.73 -0.62 -20.67
C GLU A 98 -2.30 0.62 -19.98
N LYS A 99 -2.30 1.73 -20.67
CA LYS A 99 -2.94 2.97 -20.21
C LYS A 99 -4.43 2.74 -19.91
N GLY A 100 -4.86 3.18 -18.72
CA GLY A 100 -6.23 3.06 -18.23
C GLY A 100 -6.45 1.85 -17.33
N GLU A 101 -5.51 0.91 -17.24
CA GLU A 101 -5.61 -0.20 -16.29
C GLU A 101 -5.48 0.30 -14.85
N GLN A 102 -6.29 -0.28 -13.95
CA GLN A 102 -6.22 -0.04 -12.52
C GLN A 102 -5.25 -1.02 -11.87
N VAL A 103 -4.39 -0.48 -11.01
CA VAL A 103 -3.26 -1.22 -10.46
C VAL A 103 -3.00 -0.88 -9.00
N ILE A 104 -2.30 -1.81 -8.34
CA ILE A 104 -1.82 -1.69 -6.97
C ILE A 104 -0.30 -1.85 -6.99
N VAL A 105 0.39 -1.08 -6.15
CA VAL A 105 1.81 -1.29 -5.83
C VAL A 105 1.95 -1.31 -4.32
N THR A 106 2.63 -2.32 -3.79
CA THR A 106 2.92 -2.42 -2.36
C THR A 106 4.31 -3.02 -2.14
N SER A 107 4.98 -2.57 -1.09
CA SER A 107 6.29 -3.09 -0.68
C SER A 107 7.45 -2.70 -1.62
N TYR A 108 8.43 -3.58 -1.80
CA TYR A 108 9.69 -3.32 -2.50
C TYR A 108 10.40 -2.08 -1.94
N ASP A 109 10.91 -1.22 -2.82
CA ASP A 109 11.62 0.02 -2.45
C ASP A 109 10.70 1.26 -2.36
N LEU A 110 9.40 1.08 -2.61
CA LEU A 110 8.42 2.18 -2.66
C LEU A 110 8.37 2.93 -1.31
N GLY A 111 8.54 4.24 -1.33
CA GLY A 111 8.56 5.09 -0.12
C GLY A 111 9.79 4.93 0.78
N VAL A 112 10.80 4.15 0.37
CA VAL A 112 12.01 3.81 1.15
C VAL A 112 13.29 4.26 0.45
N SER A 113 13.54 3.76 -0.75
CA SER A 113 14.65 4.14 -1.63
C SER A 113 14.19 4.51 -3.04
N HIS A 114 12.89 4.47 -3.28
CA HIS A 114 12.18 4.91 -4.47
C HIS A 114 10.99 5.76 -4.05
N TYR A 115 10.64 6.80 -4.81
CA TYR A 115 9.53 7.69 -4.46
C TYR A 115 8.22 6.92 -4.35
N GLY A 116 7.48 7.18 -3.27
CA GLY A 116 6.30 6.44 -2.86
C GLY A 116 4.96 7.05 -3.29
N GLY A 117 3.90 6.55 -2.65
CA GLY A 117 2.52 6.84 -3.00
C GLY A 117 1.96 8.16 -2.49
N PHE A 118 2.68 8.93 -1.64
CA PHE A 118 2.20 10.22 -1.15
C PHE A 118 2.40 11.35 -2.18
N SER A 119 1.91 11.11 -3.39
CA SER A 119 2.03 11.94 -4.55
C SER A 119 0.86 11.72 -5.50
N GLU A 120 0.47 12.71 -6.30
CA GLU A 120 -0.58 12.54 -7.32
C GLU A 120 -0.14 11.61 -8.47
N TYR A 121 1.17 11.47 -8.69
CA TYR A 121 1.75 10.56 -9.69
C TYR A 121 2.96 9.84 -9.13
N ALA A 122 3.10 8.58 -9.50
CA ALA A 122 4.25 7.75 -9.17
C ALA A 122 4.76 7.03 -10.43
N ARG A 123 6.08 7.00 -10.61
CA ARG A 123 6.72 6.20 -11.66
C ARG A 123 7.40 5.01 -11.00
N VAL A 124 7.02 3.80 -11.41
CA VAL A 124 7.44 2.57 -10.76
C VAL A 124 7.93 1.55 -11.78
N LYS A 125 8.60 0.52 -11.31
CA LYS A 125 8.96 -0.65 -12.12
C LYS A 125 7.74 -1.55 -12.28
N SER A 126 7.52 -2.06 -13.47
CA SER A 126 6.40 -2.96 -13.79
C SER A 126 6.41 -4.24 -12.95
N GLU A 127 7.58 -4.74 -12.57
CA GLU A 127 7.72 -5.92 -11.69
C GLU A 127 7.13 -5.75 -10.28
N TRP A 128 6.81 -4.51 -9.86
CA TRP A 128 6.17 -4.21 -8.58
C TRP A 128 4.66 -4.10 -8.68
N ILE A 129 4.12 -4.09 -9.90
CA ILE A 129 2.71 -3.78 -10.17
C ILE A 129 1.87 -5.05 -10.14
N ILE A 130 0.74 -4.95 -9.47
CA ILE A 130 -0.33 -5.95 -9.49
C ILE A 130 -1.56 -5.30 -10.12
N LYS A 131 -2.17 -5.94 -11.12
CA LYS A 131 -3.46 -5.48 -11.65
C LYS A 131 -4.51 -5.58 -10.56
N LEU A 132 -5.35 -4.56 -10.44
CA LEU A 132 -6.44 -4.56 -9.46
C LEU A 132 -7.39 -5.73 -9.76
N PRO A 133 -7.65 -6.63 -8.80
CA PRO A 133 -8.64 -7.68 -8.97
C PRO A 133 -10.05 -7.10 -9.19
N ASP A 134 -10.86 -7.72 -10.04
CA ASP A 134 -12.24 -7.29 -10.33
C ASP A 134 -13.15 -7.26 -9.10
N THR A 135 -12.75 -7.94 -8.03
CA THR A 135 -13.48 -8.01 -6.74
C THR A 135 -13.20 -6.85 -5.81
N LEU A 136 -12.26 -5.96 -6.15
CA LEU A 136 -11.84 -4.84 -5.32
C LEU A 136 -11.95 -3.51 -6.08
N THR A 137 -12.28 -2.46 -5.36
CA THR A 137 -12.08 -1.07 -5.81
C THR A 137 -10.66 -0.60 -5.44
N LEU A 138 -10.21 0.49 -6.07
CA LEU A 138 -8.93 1.13 -5.71
C LEU A 138 -8.90 1.55 -4.22
N GLU A 139 -10.03 2.02 -3.69
CA GLU A 139 -10.15 2.41 -2.29
C GLU A 139 -10.04 1.20 -1.35
N GLU A 140 -10.82 0.16 -1.59
CA GLU A 140 -10.78 -1.07 -0.80
C GLU A 140 -9.39 -1.71 -0.80
N SER A 141 -8.70 -1.69 -1.95
CA SER A 141 -7.33 -2.22 -2.03
C SER A 141 -6.36 -1.50 -1.08
N MET A 142 -6.58 -0.21 -0.80
CA MET A 142 -5.75 0.57 0.14
C MET A 142 -6.28 0.54 1.58
N ILE A 143 -7.53 0.13 1.81
CA ILE A 143 -8.02 -0.25 3.15
C ILE A 143 -7.25 -1.49 3.63
N TYR A 144 -7.05 -2.49 2.77
CA TYR A 144 -6.16 -3.61 3.08
C TYR A 144 -4.69 -3.19 3.08
N GLY A 145 -4.24 -2.52 2.03
CA GLY A 145 -2.89 -2.00 1.87
C GLY A 145 -1.79 -3.03 2.16
N THR A 146 -0.63 -2.54 2.52
CA THR A 146 0.53 -3.37 2.91
C THR A 146 0.24 -4.24 4.14
N ALA A 147 -0.58 -3.75 5.08
CA ALA A 147 -0.93 -4.48 6.30
C ALA A 147 -1.78 -5.72 5.99
N GLY A 148 -2.82 -5.58 5.15
CA GLY A 148 -3.67 -6.69 4.73
C GLY A 148 -2.92 -7.71 3.87
N TYR A 149 -2.09 -7.24 2.95
CA TYR A 149 -1.22 -8.10 2.16
C TYR A 149 -0.30 -8.94 3.06
N THR A 150 0.30 -8.33 4.08
CA THR A 150 1.18 -9.00 5.04
C THR A 150 0.41 -10.04 5.86
N ALA A 151 -0.78 -9.70 6.35
CA ALA A 151 -1.64 -10.63 7.10
C ALA A 151 -2.05 -11.84 6.24
N GLY A 152 -2.52 -11.58 5.02
CA GLY A 152 -2.95 -12.61 4.07
C GLY A 152 -1.82 -13.57 3.70
N LEU A 153 -0.62 -13.05 3.40
CA LEU A 153 0.56 -13.89 3.13
C LEU A 153 0.95 -14.76 4.31
N ALA A 154 0.87 -14.22 5.55
CA ALA A 154 1.19 -14.99 6.74
C ALA A 154 0.22 -16.15 6.94
N ILE A 155 -1.10 -15.90 6.79
CA ILE A 155 -2.14 -16.92 6.91
C ILE A 155 -1.97 -17.98 5.81
N GLU A 156 -1.88 -17.57 4.55
CA GLU A 156 -1.65 -18.48 3.42
C GLU A 156 -0.42 -19.37 3.63
N ARG A 157 0.66 -18.78 4.13
CA ARG A 157 1.89 -19.54 4.39
C ARG A 157 1.72 -20.56 5.49
N LEU A 158 1.01 -20.22 6.57
CA LEU A 158 0.73 -21.15 7.66
C LEU A 158 -0.18 -22.30 7.20
N GLU A 159 -1.22 -22.02 6.42
CA GLU A 159 -2.09 -23.05 5.84
C GLU A 159 -1.31 -23.98 4.91
N LYS A 160 -0.43 -23.45 4.06
CA LYS A 160 0.43 -24.26 3.17
C LYS A 160 1.40 -25.18 3.91
N VAL A 161 1.76 -24.88 5.16
CA VAL A 161 2.59 -25.77 6.00
C VAL A 161 1.77 -26.61 6.96
N GLY A 162 0.46 -26.63 6.84
CA GLY A 162 -0.44 -27.58 7.49
C GLY A 162 -1.33 -27.02 8.58
N MET A 163 -1.30 -25.68 8.86
CA MET A 163 -2.25 -25.08 9.79
C MET A 163 -3.69 -25.29 9.30
N ASN A 164 -4.56 -25.76 10.16
CA ASN A 164 -5.97 -25.95 9.87
C ASN A 164 -6.86 -25.61 11.09
N ILE A 165 -8.17 -25.49 10.87
CA ILE A 165 -9.14 -25.04 11.89
C ILE A 165 -9.20 -25.99 13.09
N GLU A 166 -8.94 -27.28 12.89
CA GLU A 166 -9.02 -28.32 13.92
C GLU A 166 -7.81 -28.32 14.87
N ASP A 167 -6.71 -27.64 14.52
CA ASP A 167 -5.51 -27.58 15.35
C ASP A 167 -5.68 -26.73 16.62
N GLY A 168 -6.79 -26.00 16.72
CA GLY A 168 -7.14 -25.17 17.86
C GLY A 168 -7.07 -23.67 17.57
N PRO A 169 -7.02 -22.82 18.60
CA PRO A 169 -7.06 -21.39 18.41
C PRO A 169 -5.73 -20.82 17.89
N VAL A 170 -5.83 -19.82 17.02
CA VAL A 170 -4.68 -19.06 16.49
C VAL A 170 -4.43 -17.84 17.37
N LEU A 171 -3.21 -17.70 17.88
CA LEU A 171 -2.77 -16.53 18.64
C LEU A 171 -2.25 -15.43 17.72
N VAL A 172 -2.91 -14.28 17.73
CA VAL A 172 -2.46 -13.07 17.04
C VAL A 172 -1.82 -12.12 18.05
N ARG A 173 -0.50 -11.95 17.98
CA ARG A 173 0.24 -10.99 18.81
C ARG A 173 0.26 -9.62 18.16
N GLY A 174 0.14 -8.56 18.98
CA GLY A 174 0.03 -7.19 18.47
C GLY A 174 -1.26 -6.96 17.68
N ALA A 175 -2.33 -7.60 18.11
CA ALA A 175 -3.62 -7.64 17.43
C ALA A 175 -4.25 -6.27 17.18
N SER A 176 -3.89 -5.25 17.96
CA SER A 176 -4.35 -3.86 17.78
C SER A 176 -3.52 -3.03 16.80
N GLY A 177 -2.50 -3.62 16.16
CA GLY A 177 -1.76 -2.97 15.08
C GLY A 177 -2.39 -3.24 13.71
N GLY A 178 -2.01 -2.50 12.66
CA GLY A 178 -2.61 -2.64 11.33
C GLY A 178 -2.61 -4.08 10.79
N VAL A 179 -1.47 -4.77 10.83
CA VAL A 179 -1.37 -6.18 10.41
C VAL A 179 -2.19 -7.09 11.33
N GLY A 180 -2.08 -6.88 12.65
CA GLY A 180 -2.77 -7.73 13.63
C GLY A 180 -4.29 -7.64 13.53
N THR A 181 -4.83 -6.44 13.38
CA THR A 181 -6.27 -6.19 13.22
C THR A 181 -6.82 -6.92 11.98
N LEU A 182 -6.14 -6.79 10.84
CA LEU A 182 -6.53 -7.47 9.62
C LEU A 182 -6.35 -8.99 9.70
N ALA A 183 -5.31 -9.47 10.42
CA ALA A 183 -5.14 -10.90 10.68
C ALA A 183 -6.28 -11.48 11.53
N VAL A 184 -6.73 -10.76 12.59
CA VAL A 184 -7.90 -11.17 13.39
C VAL A 184 -9.14 -11.30 12.50
N LEU A 185 -9.43 -10.27 11.70
CA LEU A 185 -10.58 -10.25 10.79
C LEU A 185 -10.52 -11.41 9.78
N MET A 186 -9.41 -11.55 9.07
CA MET A 186 -9.24 -12.59 8.03
C MET A 186 -9.33 -14.00 8.62
N LEU A 187 -8.68 -14.27 9.74
CA LEU A 187 -8.74 -15.57 10.40
C LEU A 187 -10.16 -15.91 10.88
N ASN A 188 -10.89 -14.93 11.43
CA ASN A 188 -12.28 -15.13 11.82
C ASN A 188 -13.16 -15.46 10.63
N GLU A 189 -13.03 -14.73 9.51
CA GLU A 189 -13.77 -15.00 8.27
C GLU A 189 -13.47 -16.38 7.68
N LEU A 190 -12.23 -16.85 7.83
CA LEU A 190 -11.81 -18.21 7.43
C LEU A 190 -12.28 -19.31 8.41
N GLY A 191 -12.92 -18.94 9.52
CA GLY A 191 -13.48 -19.87 10.50
C GLY A 191 -12.54 -20.30 11.62
N TYR A 192 -11.35 -19.71 11.72
CA TYR A 192 -10.43 -19.96 12.83
C TYR A 192 -10.94 -19.33 14.14
N LYS A 193 -10.64 -19.98 15.26
CA LYS A 193 -10.80 -19.38 16.57
C LYS A 193 -9.59 -18.50 16.86
N VAL A 194 -9.80 -17.20 17.10
CA VAL A 194 -8.71 -16.24 17.28
C VAL A 194 -8.59 -15.81 18.73
N ILE A 195 -7.40 -15.90 19.30
CA ILE A 195 -7.00 -15.25 20.57
C ILE A 195 -6.16 -14.03 20.20
N ALA A 196 -6.64 -12.83 20.56
CA ALA A 196 -5.96 -11.57 20.31
C ALA A 196 -5.12 -11.15 21.51
N SER A 197 -3.81 -10.89 21.30
CA SER A 197 -2.92 -10.37 22.36
C SER A 197 -2.52 -8.94 22.05
N THR A 198 -2.78 -8.02 23.00
CA THR A 198 -2.47 -6.61 22.89
C THR A 198 -2.03 -6.02 24.22
N GLY A 199 -1.20 -4.98 24.20
CA GLY A 199 -0.88 -4.19 25.39
C GLY A 199 -1.76 -2.94 25.57
N LYS A 200 -2.79 -2.76 24.71
CA LYS A 200 -3.75 -1.67 24.81
C LYS A 200 -5.07 -2.20 25.36
N GLN A 201 -5.46 -1.73 26.53
CA GLN A 201 -6.68 -2.21 27.21
C GLN A 201 -7.97 -1.63 26.63
N ASP A 202 -7.90 -0.44 26.04
CA ASP A 202 -9.02 0.32 25.49
C ASP A 202 -9.54 -0.19 24.14
N VAL A 203 -8.90 -1.22 23.55
CA VAL A 203 -9.25 -1.78 22.23
C VAL A 203 -9.83 -3.19 22.29
N SER A 204 -10.05 -3.73 23.50
CA SER A 204 -10.52 -5.12 23.69
C SER A 204 -11.88 -5.36 23.05
N ASP A 205 -12.84 -4.45 23.27
CA ASP A 205 -14.19 -4.57 22.69
C ASP A 205 -14.14 -4.55 21.15
N GLN A 206 -13.32 -3.68 20.58
CA GLN A 206 -13.13 -3.63 19.12
C GLN A 206 -12.56 -4.94 18.56
N LEU A 207 -11.60 -5.56 19.25
CA LEU A 207 -11.03 -6.83 18.80
C LEU A 207 -12.03 -7.99 18.90
N LEU A 208 -12.91 -7.98 19.92
CA LEU A 208 -14.01 -8.93 20.03
C LEU A 208 -15.05 -8.73 18.92
N GLU A 209 -15.41 -7.49 18.60
CA GLU A 209 -16.29 -7.15 17.47
C GLU A 209 -15.72 -7.61 16.10
N LEU A 210 -14.41 -7.56 15.95
CA LEU A 210 -13.71 -8.07 14.75
C LEU A 210 -13.62 -9.59 14.70
N GLY A 211 -14.13 -10.30 15.70
CA GLY A 211 -14.27 -11.75 15.74
C GLY A 211 -13.24 -12.49 16.59
N ALA A 212 -12.39 -11.79 17.35
CA ALA A 212 -11.59 -12.47 18.36
C ALA A 212 -12.51 -13.16 19.39
N LYS A 213 -12.19 -14.39 19.78
CA LYS A 213 -12.94 -15.13 20.82
C LYS A 213 -12.50 -14.75 22.22
N GLU A 214 -11.26 -14.31 22.32
CA GLU A 214 -10.64 -13.90 23.58
C GLU A 214 -9.62 -12.81 23.32
N VAL A 215 -9.51 -11.84 24.23
CA VAL A 215 -8.46 -10.83 24.22
C VAL A 215 -7.64 -10.97 25.50
N ILE A 216 -6.34 -11.13 25.35
CA ILE A 216 -5.41 -11.29 26.46
C ILE A 216 -4.36 -10.17 26.46
N ASP A 217 -3.75 -9.95 27.60
CA ASP A 217 -2.66 -9.00 27.76
C ASP A 217 -1.45 -9.37 26.87
N ARG A 218 -0.60 -8.38 26.64
CA ARG A 218 0.63 -8.58 25.88
C ARG A 218 1.50 -9.65 26.51
N LEU A 219 1.74 -10.71 25.77
CA LEU A 219 2.67 -11.76 26.19
C LEU A 219 4.12 -11.23 26.20
N PRO A 220 4.91 -11.57 27.23
CA PRO A 220 6.33 -11.24 27.25
C PRO A 220 7.05 -11.82 26.03
N VAL A 221 8.12 -11.16 25.61
CA VAL A 221 9.06 -11.68 24.63
C VAL A 221 10.17 -12.33 25.47
N GLU A 222 10.28 -13.64 25.41
CA GLU A 222 11.41 -14.37 25.97
C GLU A 222 12.64 -14.21 25.07
#